data_3b34c772db6b498a0fda3644bb2e5a5f
#
_entry.id   3b34c772db6b498a0fda3644bb2e5a5f
#
_cell.length_a   1.000
_cell.length_b   1.000
_cell.length_c   1.000
_cell.angle_alpha   90.00
_cell.angle_beta   90.00
_cell.angle_gamma   90.00
#
_symmetry.space_group_name_H-M   'P 1'
#
loop_
_entity.id
_entity.type
_entity.pdbx_description
1 polymer ?
#
loop_
_entity_poly.entity_id
_entity_poly.type
_entity_poly.pdbx_seq_one_letter_code
_entity_poly.pdbx_strand_id
1 'polypeptide(L)'
;MSNIIVVFPKRENAVNIRNSLVRAGIEVSAVCLTGAKVLQYADNWNDGIVVCGYRFQDMQYTDLRESLPDTFDMLLVASADKWMDGLPDGVVGLPLPIKVYDLVNTVEMIQQTQSRKRRKRRETIRKRDDSQRK
;
A
#
# COMPACT_ATOMS: atom_id res chain seq x y z
N MET A 1 2.10 -2.22 -13.59
CA MET A 1 1.80 -1.10 -12.67
C MET A 1 1.10 -1.62 -11.44
N SER A 2 1.40 -1.02 -10.28
CA SER A 2 0.78 -1.44 -9.03
C SER A 2 -0.61 -0.83 -8.89
N ASN A 3 -1.55 -1.61 -8.36
CA ASN A 3 -2.87 -1.10 -8.00
C ASN A 3 -2.75 -0.28 -6.71
N ILE A 4 -3.39 0.87 -6.67
CA ILE A 4 -3.38 1.73 -5.48
C ILE A 4 -4.79 1.84 -4.94
N ILE A 5 -4.94 1.49 -3.66
CA ILE A 5 -6.20 1.55 -2.93
C ILE A 5 -6.05 2.59 -1.83
N VAL A 6 -6.97 3.54 -1.76
CA VAL A 6 -7.03 4.54 -0.69
C VAL A 6 -8.17 4.16 0.24
N VAL A 7 -7.88 4.01 1.53
CA VAL A 7 -8.89 3.66 2.54
C VAL A 7 -8.77 4.51 3.80
N PHE A 8 -9.85 5.21 4.14
CA PHE A 8 -9.98 6.03 5.34
C PHE A 8 -11.39 5.90 5.87
N PRO A 9 -11.62 6.07 7.18
CA PRO A 9 -12.97 5.96 7.74
C PRO A 9 -13.90 7.07 7.28
N LYS A 10 -13.35 8.25 6.95
CA LYS A 10 -14.12 9.39 6.44
C LYS A 10 -13.89 9.54 4.95
N ARG A 11 -14.98 9.55 4.19
CA ARG A 11 -14.92 9.66 2.73
C ARG A 11 -14.17 10.91 2.28
N GLU A 12 -14.36 12.02 2.96
CA GLU A 12 -13.69 13.28 2.65
C GLU A 12 -12.16 13.12 2.64
N ASN A 13 -11.62 12.47 3.68
CA ASN A 13 -10.19 12.22 3.77
C ASN A 13 -9.70 11.31 2.64
N ALA A 14 -10.45 10.24 2.36
CA ALA A 14 -10.10 9.31 1.30
C ALA A 14 -10.08 10.00 -0.07
N VAL A 15 -11.09 10.81 -0.35
CA VAL A 15 -11.19 11.54 -1.63
C VAL A 15 -10.08 12.57 -1.76
N ASN A 16 -9.73 13.28 -0.68
CA ASN A 16 -8.66 14.27 -0.70
C ASN A 16 -7.30 13.61 -1.00
N ILE A 17 -7.01 12.47 -0.39
CA ILE A 17 -5.77 11.72 -0.67
C ILE A 17 -5.76 11.24 -2.12
N ARG A 18 -6.87 10.66 -2.59
CA ARG A 18 -6.99 10.24 -4.00
C ARG A 18 -6.72 11.40 -4.95
N ASN A 19 -7.34 12.54 -4.72
CA ASN A 19 -7.21 13.69 -5.60
C ASN A 19 -5.77 14.20 -5.64
N SER A 20 -5.07 14.19 -4.50
CA SER A 20 -3.65 14.57 -4.45
C SER A 20 -2.78 13.66 -5.30
N LEU A 21 -3.03 12.36 -5.25
CA LEU A 21 -2.29 11.38 -6.05
C LEU A 21 -2.60 11.53 -7.54
N VAL A 22 -3.88 11.67 -7.89
CA VAL A 22 -4.31 11.81 -9.28
C VAL A 22 -3.73 13.07 -9.92
N ARG A 23 -3.70 14.18 -9.19
CA ARG A 23 -3.10 15.44 -9.68
C ARG A 23 -1.61 15.30 -9.97
N ALA A 24 -0.93 14.41 -9.25
CA ALA A 24 0.50 14.14 -9.47
C ALA A 24 0.74 13.09 -10.56
N GLY A 25 -0.30 12.63 -11.25
CA GLY A 25 -0.18 11.64 -12.31
C GLY A 25 -0.19 10.20 -11.84
N ILE A 26 -0.54 9.95 -10.58
CA ILE A 26 -0.61 8.60 -10.03
C ILE A 26 -2.06 8.10 -10.12
N GLU A 27 -2.25 6.99 -10.81
CA GLU A 27 -3.57 6.39 -10.95
C GLU A 27 -3.99 5.66 -9.66
N VAL A 28 -5.20 5.94 -9.18
CA VAL A 28 -5.78 5.29 -8.00
C VAL A 28 -6.86 4.32 -8.46
N SER A 29 -6.70 3.05 -8.11
CA SER A 29 -7.57 1.97 -8.58
C SER A 29 -8.89 1.90 -7.82
N ALA A 30 -8.89 2.24 -6.52
CA ALA A 30 -10.09 2.18 -5.70
C ALA A 30 -10.01 3.10 -4.49
N VAL A 31 -11.17 3.56 -4.02
CA VAL A 31 -11.34 4.31 -2.78
C VAL A 31 -12.31 3.52 -1.91
N CYS A 32 -11.88 3.22 -0.68
CA CYS A 32 -12.66 2.40 0.25
C CYS A 32 -12.82 3.12 1.59
N LEU A 33 -13.83 2.72 2.36
CA LEU A 33 -14.06 3.23 3.71
C LEU A 33 -13.89 2.15 4.77
N THR A 34 -13.76 0.90 4.36
CA THR A 34 -13.60 -0.25 5.27
C THR A 34 -12.47 -1.15 4.82
N GLY A 35 -11.89 -1.89 5.77
CA GLY A 35 -10.87 -2.89 5.46
C GLY A 35 -11.43 -4.07 4.68
N ALA A 36 -12.67 -4.47 4.95
CA ALA A 36 -13.33 -5.55 4.23
C ALA A 36 -13.40 -5.26 2.72
N LYS A 37 -13.68 -4.01 2.35
CA LYS A 37 -13.74 -3.61 0.95
C LYS A 37 -12.36 -3.68 0.28
N VAL A 38 -11.31 -3.28 1.00
CA VAL A 38 -9.94 -3.41 0.51
C VAL A 38 -9.62 -4.87 0.20
N LEU A 39 -9.97 -5.78 1.10
CA LEU A 39 -9.70 -7.21 0.92
C LEU A 39 -10.43 -7.80 -0.28
N GLN A 40 -11.65 -7.33 -0.57
CA GLN A 40 -12.37 -7.73 -1.77
C GLN A 40 -11.61 -7.36 -3.05
N TYR A 41 -11.07 -6.15 -3.12
CA TYR A 41 -10.25 -5.74 -4.26
C TYR A 41 -8.94 -6.51 -4.33
N ALA A 42 -8.30 -6.73 -3.18
CA ALA A 42 -7.02 -7.43 -3.12
C ALA A 42 -7.12 -8.89 -3.59
N ASP A 43 -8.27 -9.53 -3.41
CA ASP A 43 -8.50 -10.90 -3.89
C ASP A 43 -8.40 -11.01 -5.43
N ASN A 44 -8.64 -9.92 -6.13
CA ASN A 44 -8.62 -9.86 -7.59
C ASN A 44 -7.29 -9.36 -8.16
N TRP A 45 -6.38 -8.89 -7.32
CA TRP A 45 -5.13 -8.30 -7.75
C TRP A 45 -3.94 -9.02 -7.11
N ASN A 46 -2.87 -9.18 -7.88
CA ASN A 46 -1.67 -9.89 -7.41
C ASN A 46 -0.80 -9.06 -6.49
N ASP A 47 -0.85 -7.75 -6.62
CA ASP A 47 -0.07 -6.82 -5.82
C ASP A 47 -0.72 -5.44 -5.78
N GLY A 48 -0.23 -4.59 -4.91
CA GLY A 48 -0.73 -3.24 -4.79
C GLY A 48 -0.13 -2.47 -3.63
N ILE A 49 -0.62 -1.25 -3.48
CA ILE A 49 -0.26 -0.35 -2.40
C ILE A 49 -1.56 0.13 -1.75
N VAL A 50 -1.64 -0.01 -0.43
CA VAL A 50 -2.79 0.49 0.34
C VAL A 50 -2.35 1.74 1.08
N VAL A 51 -2.97 2.88 0.76
CA VAL A 51 -2.76 4.15 1.47
C VAL A 51 -3.91 4.31 2.45
N CYS A 52 -3.61 4.32 3.75
CA CYS A 52 -4.66 4.19 4.76
C CYS A 52 -4.42 5.06 6.00
N GLY A 53 -5.51 5.27 6.75
CA GLY A 53 -5.45 5.83 8.09
C GLY A 53 -5.20 4.74 9.13
N TYR A 54 -5.14 5.16 10.39
CA TYR A 54 -4.85 4.29 11.53
C TYR A 54 -5.97 3.27 11.80
N ARG A 55 -7.22 3.70 11.66
CA ARG A 55 -8.40 2.89 11.99
C ARG A 55 -9.49 3.11 10.94
N PHE A 56 -10.23 2.04 10.68
CA PHE A 56 -11.42 2.06 9.82
C PHE A 56 -12.65 1.74 10.67
N GLN A 57 -13.83 1.71 10.06
CA GLN A 57 -15.04 1.40 10.78
C GLN A 57 -15.06 -0.04 11.28
N ASP A 58 -14.43 -0.96 10.57
CA ASP A 58 -14.48 -2.40 10.82
C ASP A 58 -13.19 -3.00 11.38
N MET A 59 -12.05 -2.31 11.27
CA MET A 59 -10.75 -2.82 11.73
C MET A 59 -9.70 -1.72 11.83
N GLN A 60 -8.53 -2.07 12.39
CA GLN A 60 -7.35 -1.19 12.41
C GLN A 60 -6.41 -1.54 11.25
N TYR A 61 -5.45 -0.66 10.97
CA TYR A 61 -4.48 -0.89 9.89
C TYR A 61 -3.66 -2.17 10.10
N THR A 62 -3.37 -2.53 11.35
CA THR A 62 -2.64 -3.76 11.68
C THR A 62 -3.42 -5.00 11.30
N ASP A 63 -4.73 -5.00 11.54
CA ASP A 63 -5.61 -6.12 11.15
C ASP A 63 -5.64 -6.27 9.63
N LEU A 64 -5.72 -5.15 8.93
CA LEU A 64 -5.71 -5.14 7.47
C LEU A 64 -4.37 -5.67 6.94
N ARG A 65 -3.24 -5.23 7.53
CA ARG A 65 -1.92 -5.71 7.13
C ARG A 65 -1.81 -7.23 7.25
N GLU A 66 -2.28 -7.79 8.36
CA GLU A 66 -2.24 -9.24 8.58
C GLU A 66 -3.06 -10.02 7.56
N SER A 67 -4.15 -9.43 7.09
CA SER A 67 -5.07 -10.07 6.14
C SER A 67 -4.65 -9.91 4.69
N LEU A 68 -3.76 -8.97 4.39
CA LEU A 68 -3.27 -8.73 3.03
C LEU A 68 -2.10 -9.65 2.69
N PRO A 69 -1.98 -10.08 1.42
CA PRO A 69 -0.79 -10.81 0.97
C PRO A 69 0.48 -9.97 1.11
N ASP A 70 1.64 -10.65 1.21
CA ASP A 70 2.94 -9.99 1.29
C ASP A 70 3.27 -9.15 0.04
N THR A 71 2.59 -9.40 -1.05
CA THR A 71 2.75 -8.64 -2.29
C THR A 71 2.13 -7.24 -2.24
N PHE A 72 1.37 -6.94 -1.18
CA PHE A 72 0.81 -5.62 -0.95
C PHE A 72 1.66 -4.88 0.07
N ASP A 73 2.02 -3.64 -0.25
CA ASP A 73 2.65 -2.72 0.70
C ASP A 73 1.60 -1.76 1.23
N MET A 74 1.84 -1.24 2.42
CA MET A 74 0.91 -0.34 3.10
C MET A 74 1.60 0.96 3.44
N LEU A 75 0.95 2.08 3.15
CA LEU A 75 1.37 3.41 3.55
C LEU A 75 0.39 3.94 4.58
N LEU A 76 0.85 4.06 5.83
CA LEU A 76 0.04 4.55 6.93
C LEU A 76 0.19 6.06 7.05
N VAL A 77 -0.93 6.78 6.95
CA VAL A 77 -0.99 8.23 7.16
C VAL A 77 -1.69 8.48 8.49
N ALA A 78 -0.93 8.79 9.52
CA ALA A 78 -1.47 8.99 10.87
C ALA A 78 -0.49 9.82 11.70
N SER A 79 -0.97 10.37 12.82
CA SER A 79 -0.09 11.09 13.75
C SER A 79 1.05 10.17 14.21
N ALA A 80 2.25 10.71 14.29
CA ALA A 80 3.45 9.93 14.61
C ALA A 80 3.33 9.17 15.94
N ASP A 81 2.61 9.72 16.91
CA ASP A 81 2.39 9.08 18.21
C ASP A 81 1.62 7.73 18.09
N LYS A 82 0.89 7.54 17.00
CA LYS A 82 0.15 6.29 16.78
C LYS A 82 1.05 5.12 16.35
N TRP A 83 2.29 5.40 15.92
CA TRP A 83 3.19 4.37 15.41
C TRP A 83 4.65 4.57 15.84
N MET A 84 4.88 5.36 16.91
CA MET A 84 6.23 5.61 17.45
C MET A 84 6.95 4.34 17.88
N ASP A 85 6.20 3.36 18.38
CA ASP A 85 6.76 2.09 18.88
C ASP A 85 7.16 1.13 17.77
N GLY A 86 6.98 1.53 16.54
CA GLY A 86 7.34 0.75 15.36
C GLY A 86 6.14 0.44 14.48
N LEU A 87 6.44 -0.09 13.31
CA LEU A 87 5.45 -0.47 12.31
C LEU A 87 5.63 -1.94 11.94
N PRO A 88 4.54 -2.65 11.60
CA PRO A 88 4.67 -4.01 11.07
C PRO A 88 5.48 -4.04 9.76
N ASP A 89 6.00 -5.21 9.41
CA ASP A 89 6.69 -5.38 8.13
C ASP A 89 5.76 -5.04 6.96
N GLY A 90 6.31 -4.35 5.97
CA GLY A 90 5.54 -3.95 4.80
C GLY A 90 4.71 -2.68 4.99
N VAL A 91 4.88 -1.99 6.12
CA VAL A 91 4.18 -0.73 6.40
C VAL A 91 5.18 0.41 6.49
N VAL A 92 4.93 1.47 5.72
CA VAL A 92 5.69 2.73 5.79
C VAL A 92 4.78 3.79 6.39
N GLY A 93 5.27 4.60 7.33
CA GLY A 93 4.49 5.64 7.99
C GLY A 93 4.80 7.03 7.48
N LEU A 94 3.77 7.84 7.30
CA LEU A 94 3.88 9.27 7.07
C LEU A 94 3.12 10.01 8.17
N PRO A 95 3.78 10.98 8.84
CA PRO A 95 3.13 11.70 9.93
C PRO A 95 2.12 12.73 9.42
N LEU A 96 1.13 13.03 10.26
CA LEU A 96 0.24 14.16 10.04
C LEU A 96 0.86 15.44 10.64
N PRO A 97 0.60 16.61 10.06
CA PRO A 97 -0.17 16.87 8.84
C PRO A 97 0.59 16.39 7.60
N ILE A 98 -0.14 15.78 6.67
CA ILE A 98 0.48 15.22 5.47
C ILE A 98 0.84 16.32 4.48
N LYS A 99 2.02 16.19 3.87
CA LYS A 99 2.43 17.03 2.76
C LYS A 99 2.28 16.23 1.47
N VAL A 100 1.65 16.84 0.45
CA VAL A 100 1.40 16.17 -0.84
C VAL A 100 2.71 15.66 -1.45
N TYR A 101 3.77 16.45 -1.38
CA TYR A 101 5.09 16.07 -1.89
C TYR A 101 5.59 14.76 -1.25
N ASP A 102 5.50 14.66 0.07
CA ASP A 102 5.94 13.46 0.81
C ASP A 102 5.09 12.24 0.44
N LEU A 103 3.76 12.45 0.32
CA LEU A 103 2.84 11.39 -0.08
C LEU A 103 3.19 10.83 -1.47
N VAL A 104 3.36 11.71 -2.45
CA VAL A 104 3.65 11.32 -3.83
C VAL A 104 5.01 10.61 -3.92
N ASN A 105 6.04 11.19 -3.30
CA ASN A 105 7.38 10.58 -3.32
C ASN A 105 7.41 9.21 -2.66
N THR A 106 6.70 9.04 -1.55
CA THR A 106 6.67 7.76 -0.85
C THR A 106 5.96 6.70 -1.67
N VAL A 107 4.83 7.04 -2.29
CA VAL A 107 4.12 6.11 -3.18
C VAL A 107 5.01 5.69 -4.35
N GLU A 108 5.66 6.64 -5.02
CA GLU A 108 6.56 6.35 -6.13
C GLU A 108 7.73 5.45 -5.71
N MET A 109 8.29 5.71 -4.53
CA MET A 109 9.38 4.90 -3.98
C MET A 109 8.93 3.46 -3.73
N ILE A 110 7.73 3.27 -3.18
CA ILE A 110 7.17 1.94 -2.97
C ILE A 110 6.95 1.22 -4.32
N GLN A 111 6.42 1.93 -5.32
CA GLN A 111 6.24 1.37 -6.66
C GLN A 111 7.55 0.87 -7.26
N GLN A 112 8.63 1.66 -7.14
CA GLN A 112 9.95 1.26 -7.62
C GLN A 112 10.48 0.04 -6.88
N THR A 113 10.31 -0.01 -5.58
CA THR A 113 10.74 -1.15 -4.75
C THR A 113 9.98 -2.43 -5.14
N GLN A 114 8.68 -2.33 -5.39
CA GLN A 114 7.87 -3.47 -5.86
C GLN A 114 8.36 -3.98 -7.21
N SER A 115 8.67 -3.10 -8.14
CA SER A 115 9.20 -3.48 -9.46
C SER A 115 10.52 -4.23 -9.34
N ARG A 116 11.41 -3.80 -8.46
CA ARG A 116 12.69 -4.47 -8.19
C ARG A 116 12.50 -5.88 -7.60
N LYS A 117 11.57 -6.02 -6.65
CA LYS A 117 11.24 -7.31 -6.04
C LYS A 117 10.71 -8.30 -7.07
N ARG A 118 9.86 -7.85 -8.00
CA ARG A 118 9.35 -8.69 -9.08
C ARG A 118 10.46 -9.19 -9.98
N ARG A 119 11.41 -8.34 -10.35
CA ARG A 119 12.58 -8.73 -11.17
C ARG A 119 13.41 -9.78 -10.48
N LYS A 120 13.70 -9.61 -9.20
CA LYS A 120 14.47 -10.59 -8.41
C LYS A 120 13.78 -11.95 -8.36
N ARG A 121 12.45 -11.97 -8.17
CA ARG A 121 11.68 -13.22 -8.15
C ARG A 121 11.77 -13.94 -9.49
N ARG A 122 11.64 -13.22 -10.60
CA ARG A 122 11.76 -13.80 -11.95
C ARG A 122 13.14 -14.37 -12.20
N GLU A 123 14.19 -13.67 -11.85
CA GLU A 123 15.57 -14.14 -11.98
C GLU A 123 15.83 -15.38 -11.15
N THR A 124 15.35 -15.43 -9.92
CA THR A 124 15.50 -16.58 -9.03
C THR A 124 14.80 -17.82 -9.60
N ILE A 125 13.60 -17.66 -10.14
CA ILE A 125 12.84 -18.75 -10.77
C ILE A 125 13.60 -19.26 -11.99
N ARG A 126 14.12 -18.39 -12.85
CA ARG A 126 14.93 -18.79 -14.03
C ARG A 126 16.18 -19.57 -13.64
N LYS A 127 16.90 -19.13 -12.63
CA LYS A 127 18.09 -19.82 -12.13
C LYS A 127 17.77 -21.22 -11.60
N ARG A 128 16.64 -21.38 -10.92
CA ARG A 128 16.19 -22.70 -10.43
C ARG A 128 15.87 -23.63 -11.58
N ASP A 129 15.20 -23.17 -12.61
CA ASP A 129 14.86 -23.96 -13.79
C ASP A 129 16.13 -24.44 -14.50
N ASP A 130 17.12 -23.58 -14.67
CA ASP A 130 18.40 -23.91 -15.28
C ASP A 130 19.16 -24.95 -14.44
N SER A 131 19.09 -24.87 -13.12
CA SER A 131 19.72 -25.84 -12.22
C SER A 131 19.09 -27.24 -12.31
N GLN A 132 17.80 -27.32 -12.56
CA GLN A 132 17.06 -28.57 -12.66
C GLN A 132 17.30 -29.31 -13.98
N ARG A 133 17.75 -28.63 -15.02
CA ARG A 133 18.04 -29.18 -16.33
C ARG A 133 19.39 -29.89 -16.38
N LYS A 134 20.19 -29.76 -15.36
CA LYS A 134 21.46 -30.46 -15.23
C LYS A 134 21.25 -31.76 -14.48
#